data_c559e964aa9467b6c38abbd97e6250bd
#
_entry.id   c559e964aa9467b6c38abbd97e6250bd
#
_cell.length_a   1.000
_cell.length_b   1.000
_cell.length_c   1.000
_cell.angle_alpha   90.00
_cell.angle_beta   90.00
_cell.angle_gamma   90.00
#
_symmetry.space_group_name_H-M   'P 1'
#
loop_
_entity.id
_entity.type
_entity.pdbx_description
1 polymer ?
#
loop_
_entity_poly.entity_id
_entity_poly.type
_entity_poly.pdbx_seq_one_letter_code
_entity_poly.pdbx_strand_id
1 'polypeptide(L)'
;MIANLRLQNFRSYSDETFEFSPSVNIVVGPNASGKTNLLEAILVLCRGSSYRAKDSEMIAFGAPWARLDALIDDEQTRTVKLVEEPLPAKTYEFGGKVYKRLNMAHSIPTVLFEPNNLQLLHGSPEQRRGYLDELLEQQISNYGTMRRNYRRVLAQRNALLKRAKRPTNEELFPWNLRLSELGAYVARSRAQLAETINASLGQTYQKLATTKTDVTLTYV
;
A
#
# COMPACT_ATOMS: atom_id res chain seq x y z
N MET A 1 -2.52 18.21 0.81
CA MET A 1 -1.27 18.03 0.03
C MET A 1 -0.08 18.10 0.97
N ILE A 2 1.06 17.44 0.67
CA ILE A 2 2.28 17.58 1.49
C ILE A 2 2.96 18.89 1.09
N ALA A 3 3.07 19.84 2.02
CA ALA A 3 3.76 21.11 1.79
C ALA A 3 5.26 20.99 2.09
N ASN A 4 5.62 20.33 3.18
CA ASN A 4 7.01 20.02 3.49
C ASN A 4 7.15 18.63 4.15
N LEU A 5 8.37 18.11 4.15
CA LEU A 5 8.73 16.85 4.77
C LEU A 5 10.15 16.93 5.33
N ARG A 6 10.31 16.78 6.64
CA ARG A 6 11.59 16.61 7.31
C ARG A 6 11.84 15.14 7.59
N LEU A 7 13.02 14.69 7.25
CA LEU A 7 13.49 13.32 7.45
C LEU A 7 14.65 13.33 8.44
N GLN A 8 14.54 12.55 9.51
CA GLN A 8 15.61 12.37 10.49
C GLN A 8 15.94 10.88 10.64
N ASN A 9 17.21 10.54 10.49
CA ASN A 9 17.74 9.17 10.54
C ASN A 9 16.95 8.19 9.65
N PHE A 10 16.49 8.64 8.49
CA PHE A 10 15.70 7.84 7.55
C PHE A 10 16.55 7.45 6.36
N ARG A 11 16.86 6.16 6.20
CA ARG A 11 17.72 5.67 5.10
C ARG A 11 19.07 6.38 5.05
N SER A 12 19.31 7.15 3.99
CA SER A 12 20.52 7.96 3.78
C SER A 12 20.42 9.38 4.34
N TYR A 13 19.26 9.77 4.86
CA TYR A 13 19.03 11.12 5.37
C TYR A 13 19.30 11.17 6.88
N SER A 14 20.20 12.04 7.29
CA SER A 14 20.49 12.30 8.71
C SER A 14 19.50 13.29 9.32
N ASP A 15 19.36 14.47 8.71
CA ASP A 15 18.35 15.50 9.06
C ASP A 15 18.21 16.44 7.87
N GLU A 16 17.19 16.24 7.06
CA GLU A 16 16.97 17.03 5.84
C GLU A 16 15.50 17.38 5.69
N THR A 17 15.23 18.58 5.15
CA THR A 17 13.88 19.09 4.92
C THR A 17 13.69 19.35 3.43
N PHE A 18 12.52 18.94 2.93
CA PHE A 18 12.09 19.12 1.55
C PHE A 18 10.80 19.93 1.53
N GLU A 19 10.75 20.93 0.66
CA GLU A 19 9.55 21.71 0.37
C GLU A 19 8.97 21.26 -0.96
N PHE A 20 7.64 21.18 -1.06
CA PHE A 20 6.95 20.70 -2.24
C PHE A 20 6.02 21.76 -2.82
N SER A 21 6.07 21.88 -4.14
CA SER A 21 5.10 22.64 -4.92
C SER A 21 3.75 21.92 -4.96
N PRO A 22 2.63 22.66 -5.05
CA PRO A 22 1.30 22.06 -5.13
C PRO A 22 1.04 21.12 -6.30
N SER A 23 1.76 21.26 -7.40
CA SER A 23 1.46 20.53 -8.63
C SER A 23 2.51 19.47 -8.96
N VAL A 24 3.65 19.88 -9.51
CA VAL A 24 4.69 18.98 -9.99
C VAL A 24 5.99 19.27 -9.29
N ASN A 25 6.59 18.21 -8.74
CA ASN A 25 7.91 18.25 -8.13
C ASN A 25 8.84 17.29 -8.85
N ILE A 26 9.97 17.77 -9.32
CA ILE A 26 10.97 16.96 -10.04
C ILE A 26 12.17 16.78 -9.12
N VAL A 27 12.45 15.52 -8.76
CA VAL A 27 13.59 15.16 -7.90
C VAL A 27 14.73 14.69 -8.80
N VAL A 28 15.81 15.46 -8.87
CA VAL A 28 16.99 15.20 -9.70
C VAL A 28 18.24 14.99 -8.83
N GLY A 29 19.19 14.25 -9.35
CA GLY A 29 20.47 13.99 -8.67
C GLY A 29 21.17 12.74 -9.19
N PRO A 30 22.44 12.51 -8.81
CA PRO A 30 23.20 11.33 -9.20
C PRO A 30 22.58 10.02 -8.66
N ASN A 31 23.03 8.89 -9.19
CA ASN A 31 22.63 7.60 -8.63
C ASN A 31 23.08 7.51 -7.16
N ALA A 32 22.29 6.83 -6.35
CA ALA A 32 22.47 6.68 -4.89
C ALA A 32 22.33 7.97 -4.06
N SER A 33 21.90 9.10 -4.63
CA SER A 33 21.68 10.37 -3.88
C SER A 33 20.45 10.39 -2.98
N GLY A 34 19.73 9.28 -2.84
CA GLY A 34 18.56 9.21 -1.95
C GLY A 34 17.21 9.47 -2.63
N LYS A 35 17.12 9.80 -3.92
CA LYS A 35 15.84 10.10 -4.61
C LYS A 35 14.73 9.08 -4.32
N THR A 36 15.07 7.80 -4.43
CA THR A 36 14.12 6.71 -4.14
C THR A 36 13.76 6.65 -2.65
N ASN A 37 14.69 7.02 -1.76
CA ASN A 37 14.43 7.09 -0.32
C ASN A 37 13.45 8.21 0.02
N LEU A 38 13.49 9.34 -0.69
CA LEU A 38 12.50 10.40 -0.54
C LEU A 38 11.10 9.96 -0.99
N LEU A 39 10.98 9.29 -2.14
CA LEU A 39 9.70 8.71 -2.59
C LEU A 39 9.18 7.67 -1.59
N GLU A 40 10.05 6.83 -1.04
CA GLU A 40 9.71 5.86 0.00
C GLU A 40 9.19 6.56 1.26
N ALA A 41 9.84 7.64 1.70
CA ALA A 41 9.41 8.43 2.86
C ALA A 41 8.02 9.02 2.66
N ILE A 42 7.73 9.60 1.49
CA ILE A 42 6.40 10.10 1.13
C ILE A 42 5.36 8.98 1.21
N LEU A 43 5.68 7.80 0.69
CA LEU A 43 4.76 6.66 0.73
C LEU A 43 4.49 6.17 2.16
N VAL A 44 5.54 6.09 2.99
CA VAL A 44 5.42 5.74 4.43
C VAL A 44 4.57 6.75 5.17
N LEU A 45 4.75 8.04 4.88
CA LEU A 45 3.93 9.10 5.44
C LEU A 45 2.45 8.96 5.05
N CYS A 46 2.17 8.65 3.79
CA CYS A 46 0.81 8.57 3.24
C CYS A 46 0.10 7.27 3.62
N ARG A 47 0.77 6.12 3.49
CA ARG A 47 0.20 4.76 3.59
C ARG A 47 0.62 3.98 4.82
N GLY A 48 1.61 4.48 5.56
CA GLY A 48 2.11 3.85 6.78
C GLY A 48 3.07 2.69 6.57
N SER A 49 3.43 2.34 5.35
CA SER A 49 4.36 1.23 5.06
C SER A 49 5.20 1.52 3.83
N SER A 50 6.42 1.01 3.82
CA SER A 50 7.24 0.97 2.62
C SER A 50 6.70 -0.09 1.65
N TYR A 51 6.93 0.11 0.35
CA TYR A 51 6.62 -0.85 -0.70
C TYR A 51 7.73 -1.89 -0.93
N ARG A 52 8.92 -1.67 -0.35
CA ARG A 52 10.12 -2.48 -0.62
C ARG A 52 10.89 -2.95 0.61
N ALA A 53 10.54 -2.46 1.81
CA ALA A 53 11.36 -2.66 3.00
C ALA A 53 10.51 -2.84 4.27
N LYS A 54 11.10 -3.49 5.27
CA LYS A 54 10.55 -3.54 6.63
C LYS A 54 10.86 -2.25 7.38
N ASP A 55 10.13 -2.02 8.47
CA ASP A 55 10.26 -0.79 9.27
C ASP A 55 11.69 -0.57 9.79
N SER A 56 12.37 -1.62 10.27
CA SER A 56 13.76 -1.55 10.73
C SER A 56 14.76 -1.16 9.63
N GLU A 57 14.51 -1.59 8.40
CA GLU A 57 15.39 -1.29 7.26
C GLU A 57 15.29 0.17 6.78
N MET A 58 14.28 0.90 7.24
CA MET A 58 14.10 2.33 6.93
C MET A 58 14.86 3.25 7.88
N ILE A 59 15.28 2.75 9.04
CA ILE A 59 16.11 3.48 9.99
C ILE A 59 17.53 3.55 9.45
N ALA A 60 18.18 4.69 9.57
CA ALA A 60 19.56 4.86 9.14
C ALA A 60 20.48 3.91 9.93
N PHE A 61 21.51 3.40 9.25
CA PHE A 61 22.44 2.45 9.86
C PHE A 61 23.08 3.02 11.12
N GLY A 62 22.99 2.27 12.23
CA GLY A 62 23.52 2.67 13.52
C GLY A 62 22.65 3.65 14.31
N ALA A 63 21.51 4.08 13.78
CA ALA A 63 20.57 4.92 14.51
C ALA A 63 19.50 4.06 15.23
N PRO A 64 19.10 4.42 16.46
CA PRO A 64 18.07 3.69 17.20
C PRO A 64 16.63 4.03 16.77
N TRP A 65 16.44 5.05 15.96
CA TRP A 65 15.13 5.53 15.50
C TRP A 65 15.24 6.34 14.21
N ALA A 66 14.11 6.44 13.51
CA ALA A 66 13.91 7.38 12.41
C ALA A 66 12.61 8.17 12.62
N ARG A 67 12.54 9.39 12.09
CA ARG A 67 11.38 10.26 12.19
C ARG A 67 11.12 10.99 10.88
N LEU A 68 9.84 11.05 10.52
CA LEU A 68 9.33 11.78 9.39
C LEU A 68 8.31 12.79 9.92
N ASP A 69 8.53 14.07 9.70
CA ASP A 69 7.59 15.14 10.06
C ASP A 69 7.15 15.84 8.78
N ALA A 70 5.85 15.99 8.59
CA ALA A 70 5.29 16.66 7.43
C ALA A 70 4.20 17.66 7.82
N LEU A 71 4.11 18.74 7.03
CA LEU A 71 2.99 19.65 7.04
C LEU A 71 2.08 19.30 5.86
N ILE A 72 0.81 19.04 6.16
CA ILE A 72 -0.23 18.67 5.20
C ILE A 72 -1.21 19.83 5.09
N ASP A 73 -1.46 20.28 3.86
CA ASP A 73 -2.38 21.38 3.53
C ASP A 73 -2.16 22.66 4.38
N ASP A 74 -0.87 22.93 4.70
CA ASP A 74 -0.39 24.07 5.50
C ASP A 74 -0.97 24.21 6.93
N GLU A 75 -1.77 23.24 7.37
CA GLU A 75 -2.47 23.31 8.66
C GLU A 75 -2.23 22.09 9.55
N GLN A 76 -2.05 20.90 8.98
CA GLN A 76 -1.99 19.67 9.74
C GLN A 76 -0.57 19.09 9.79
N THR A 77 -0.02 18.99 10.98
CA THR A 77 1.24 18.27 11.20
C THR A 77 0.98 16.77 11.26
N ARG A 78 1.85 16.02 10.61
CA ARG A 78 1.87 14.56 10.64
C ARG A 78 3.28 14.09 10.97
N THR A 79 3.40 13.24 11.99
CA THR A 79 4.66 12.59 12.34
C THR A 79 4.54 11.07 12.21
N VAL A 80 5.55 10.45 11.62
CA VAL A 80 5.76 9.00 11.67
C VAL A 80 7.09 8.75 12.37
N LYS A 81 7.07 7.99 13.45
CA LYS A 81 8.28 7.62 14.19
C LYS A 81 8.48 6.11 14.15
N LEU A 82 9.67 5.70 13.76
CA LEU A 82 10.16 4.33 13.79
C LEU A 82 11.18 4.21 14.90
N VAL A 83 11.10 3.18 15.71
CA VAL A 83 12.03 2.90 16.81
C VAL A 83 12.46 1.44 16.66
N GLU A 84 13.76 1.17 16.78
CA GLU A 84 14.31 -0.18 16.75
C GLU A 84 14.61 -0.67 18.17
N GLU A 85 15.19 0.19 19.00
CA GLU A 85 15.58 -0.14 20.36
C GLU A 85 14.85 0.73 21.40
N PRO A 86 14.54 0.19 22.60
CA PRO A 86 14.79 -1.19 23.07
C PRO A 86 13.79 -2.22 22.52
N LEU A 87 12.67 -1.80 21.92
CA LEU A 87 11.65 -2.65 21.31
C LEU A 87 11.19 -2.00 20.02
N PRO A 88 11.13 -2.76 18.89
CA PRO A 88 10.65 -2.25 17.63
C PRO A 88 9.23 -1.69 17.76
N ALA A 89 9.06 -0.43 17.40
CA ALA A 89 7.78 0.25 17.46
C ALA A 89 7.63 1.25 16.32
N LYS A 90 6.38 1.42 15.89
CA LYS A 90 5.99 2.43 14.92
C LYS A 90 4.79 3.19 15.44
N THR A 91 4.89 4.49 15.41
CA THR A 91 3.82 5.38 15.88
C THR A 91 3.55 6.47 14.84
N TYR A 92 2.32 6.94 14.86
CA TYR A 92 1.82 8.00 14.01
C TYR A 92 1.23 9.08 14.91
N GLU A 93 1.52 10.34 14.63
CA GLU A 93 0.95 11.47 15.36
C GLU A 93 0.22 12.39 14.39
N PHE A 94 -1.03 12.71 14.72
CA PHE A 94 -1.89 13.62 13.97
C PHE A 94 -2.64 14.52 14.94
N GLY A 95 -2.53 15.83 14.78
CA GLY A 95 -3.21 16.79 15.64
C GLY A 95 -2.93 16.57 17.13
N GLY A 96 -1.69 16.24 17.49
CA GLY A 96 -1.27 16.00 18.87
C GLY A 96 -1.70 14.65 19.47
N LYS A 97 -2.35 13.76 18.70
CA LYS A 97 -2.74 12.43 19.17
C LYS A 97 -1.87 11.35 18.55
N VAL A 98 -1.41 10.40 19.36
CA VAL A 98 -0.54 9.31 18.95
C VAL A 98 -1.34 8.03 18.70
N TYR A 99 -1.07 7.39 17.59
CA TYR A 99 -1.70 6.15 17.13
C TYR A 99 -0.64 5.08 16.86
N LYS A 100 -0.95 3.83 17.20
CA LYS A 100 -0.09 2.67 16.89
C LYS A 100 -0.31 2.10 15.50
N ARG A 101 -1.36 2.53 14.81
CA ARG A 101 -1.70 2.05 13.45
C ARG A 101 -2.28 3.20 12.65
N LEU A 102 -1.87 3.30 11.40
CA LEU A 102 -2.51 4.16 10.43
C LEU A 102 -3.81 3.49 9.97
N ASN A 103 -4.92 4.14 10.19
CA ASN A 103 -6.22 3.73 9.66
C ASN A 103 -6.54 4.51 8.37
N MET A 104 -7.56 4.06 7.65
CA MET A 104 -7.95 4.68 6.39
C MET A 104 -8.32 6.16 6.54
N ALA A 105 -8.96 6.56 7.67
CA ALA A 105 -9.35 7.95 7.91
C ALA A 105 -8.13 8.90 8.02
N HIS A 106 -6.97 8.35 8.35
CA HIS A 106 -5.72 9.08 8.46
C HIS A 106 -4.72 8.76 7.32
N SER A 107 -5.06 7.86 6.39
CA SER A 107 -4.23 7.62 5.22
C SER A 107 -4.46 8.68 4.16
N ILE A 108 -3.41 8.97 3.38
CA ILE A 108 -3.50 9.85 2.21
C ILE A 108 -3.51 8.95 0.98
N PRO A 109 -4.58 8.98 0.16
CA PRO A 109 -4.63 8.20 -1.07
C PRO A 109 -3.42 8.52 -1.96
N THR A 110 -2.69 7.50 -2.36
CA THR A 110 -1.42 7.67 -3.07
C THR A 110 -1.24 6.56 -4.09
N VAL A 111 -0.81 6.91 -5.29
CA VAL A 111 -0.45 5.94 -6.33
C VAL A 111 1.06 6.03 -6.56
N LEU A 112 1.75 4.92 -6.39
CA LEU A 112 3.14 4.77 -6.78
C LEU A 112 3.18 4.16 -8.18
N PHE A 113 3.90 4.81 -9.10
CA PHE A 113 4.19 4.27 -10.41
C PHE A 113 5.70 4.02 -10.55
N GLU A 114 6.06 2.78 -10.85
CA GLU A 114 7.44 2.34 -11.05
C GLU A 114 7.59 1.58 -12.38
N PRO A 115 8.80 1.48 -12.94
CA PRO A 115 9.05 0.66 -14.13
C PRO A 115 8.57 -0.80 -13.95
N ASN A 116 8.66 -1.34 -12.73
CA ASN A 116 8.17 -2.67 -12.40
C ASN A 116 6.64 -2.83 -12.53
N ASN A 117 5.88 -1.73 -12.52
CA ASN A 117 4.42 -1.79 -12.72
C ASN A 117 4.04 -2.21 -14.15
N LEU A 118 4.96 -2.15 -15.11
CA LEU A 118 4.78 -2.77 -16.43
C LEU A 118 4.55 -4.29 -16.34
N GLN A 119 5.03 -4.93 -15.26
CA GLN A 119 4.74 -6.34 -14.97
C GLN A 119 3.25 -6.59 -14.68
N LEU A 120 2.42 -5.58 -14.40
CA LEU A 120 0.97 -5.75 -14.31
C LEU A 120 0.38 -6.34 -15.60
N LEU A 121 0.94 -6.01 -16.76
CA LEU A 121 0.49 -6.50 -18.05
C LEU A 121 1.01 -7.91 -18.36
N HIS A 122 2.26 -8.21 -17.98
CA HIS A 122 2.96 -9.45 -18.33
C HIS A 122 3.18 -10.39 -17.15
N GLY A 123 2.92 -9.93 -15.93
CA GLY A 123 3.17 -10.67 -14.71
C GLY A 123 2.07 -11.69 -14.36
N SER A 124 2.19 -12.27 -13.17
CA SER A 124 1.27 -13.29 -12.69
C SER A 124 -0.13 -12.72 -12.39
N PRO A 125 -1.17 -13.56 -12.45
CA PRO A 125 -2.51 -13.16 -11.99
C PRO A 125 -2.53 -12.66 -10.54
N GLU A 126 -1.61 -13.12 -9.70
CA GLU A 126 -1.50 -12.70 -8.32
C GLU A 126 -1.02 -11.25 -8.20
N GLN A 127 -0.07 -10.83 -9.02
CA GLN A 127 0.38 -9.43 -9.09
C GLN A 127 -0.75 -8.50 -9.53
N ARG A 128 -1.51 -8.88 -10.56
CA ARG A 128 -2.68 -8.12 -11.03
C ARG A 128 -3.75 -7.98 -9.94
N ARG A 129 -4.09 -9.09 -9.27
CA ARG A 129 -5.02 -9.06 -8.12
C ARG A 129 -4.48 -8.21 -6.97
N GLY A 130 -3.18 -8.29 -6.71
CA GLY A 130 -2.50 -7.49 -5.68
C GLY A 130 -2.68 -5.99 -5.89
N TYR A 131 -2.53 -5.52 -7.13
CA TYR A 131 -2.73 -4.13 -7.50
C TYR A 131 -4.18 -3.65 -7.25
N LEU A 132 -5.19 -4.42 -7.68
CA LEU A 132 -6.59 -4.10 -7.39
C LEU A 132 -6.85 -4.08 -5.87
N ASP A 133 -6.29 -5.03 -5.15
CA ASP A 133 -6.42 -5.10 -3.68
C ASP A 133 -5.83 -3.87 -2.99
N GLU A 134 -4.69 -3.36 -3.45
CA GLU A 134 -4.08 -2.15 -2.89
C GLU A 134 -4.95 -0.90 -3.11
N LEU A 135 -5.56 -0.77 -4.28
CA LEU A 135 -6.50 0.32 -4.56
C LEU A 135 -7.76 0.21 -3.69
N LEU A 136 -8.31 -1.00 -3.55
CA LEU A 136 -9.49 -1.25 -2.72
C LEU A 136 -9.22 -1.00 -1.23
N GLU A 137 -8.03 -1.32 -0.73
CA GLU A 137 -7.64 -1.03 0.65
C GLU A 137 -7.58 0.48 0.95
N GLN A 138 -7.35 1.32 -0.07
CA GLN A 138 -7.38 2.77 0.06
C GLN A 138 -8.79 3.38 -0.04
N GLN A 139 -9.75 2.65 -0.62
CA GLN A 139 -11.10 3.14 -0.87
C GLN A 139 -12.13 2.59 0.13
N ILE A 140 -11.95 1.35 0.60
CA ILE A 140 -12.92 0.65 1.42
C ILE A 140 -12.31 0.29 2.78
N SER A 141 -12.81 0.91 3.85
CA SER A 141 -12.21 0.83 5.20
C SER A 141 -12.07 -0.59 5.76
N ASN A 142 -12.97 -1.52 5.42
CA ASN A 142 -12.94 -2.89 5.91
C ASN A 142 -12.33 -3.91 4.93
N TYR A 143 -12.03 -3.50 3.69
CA TYR A 143 -11.55 -4.42 2.65
C TYR A 143 -10.28 -5.17 3.05
N GLY A 144 -9.29 -4.48 3.58
CA GLY A 144 -8.03 -5.10 4.03
C GLY A 144 -8.26 -6.14 5.14
N THR A 145 -9.25 -5.92 6.03
CA THR A 145 -9.62 -6.90 7.06
C THR A 145 -10.29 -8.13 6.45
N MET A 146 -11.23 -7.94 5.53
CA MET A 146 -11.91 -9.04 4.82
C MET A 146 -10.93 -9.89 4.01
N ARG A 147 -10.01 -9.23 3.29
CA ARG A 147 -8.94 -9.89 2.53
C ARG A 147 -8.00 -10.71 3.44
N ARG A 148 -7.58 -10.18 4.59
CA ARG A 148 -6.76 -10.92 5.56
C ARG A 148 -7.50 -12.13 6.12
N ASN A 149 -8.78 -11.98 6.44
CA ASN A 149 -9.62 -13.10 6.92
C ASN A 149 -9.78 -14.17 5.84
N TYR A 150 -10.02 -13.78 4.58
CA TYR A 150 -10.06 -14.71 3.46
C TYR A 150 -8.76 -15.53 3.35
N ARG A 151 -7.60 -14.87 3.36
CA ARG A 151 -6.29 -15.55 3.30
C ARG A 151 -6.07 -16.49 4.48
N ARG A 152 -6.49 -16.10 5.69
CA ARG A 152 -6.39 -16.94 6.89
C ARG A 152 -7.25 -18.19 6.78
N VAL A 153 -8.50 -18.05 6.39
CA VAL A 153 -9.43 -19.18 6.21
C VAL A 153 -8.94 -20.12 5.12
N LEU A 154 -8.45 -19.57 4.00
CA LEU A 154 -7.86 -20.35 2.91
C LEU A 154 -6.63 -21.14 3.39
N ALA A 155 -5.74 -20.53 4.14
CA ALA A 155 -4.56 -21.20 4.69
C ALA A 155 -4.94 -22.33 5.65
N GLN A 156 -5.91 -22.10 6.53
CA GLN A 156 -6.43 -23.11 7.49
C GLN A 156 -7.08 -24.28 6.76
N ARG A 157 -7.93 -23.99 5.75
CA ARG A 157 -8.54 -25.05 4.93
C ARG A 157 -7.47 -25.86 4.18
N ASN A 158 -6.50 -25.20 3.58
CA ASN A 158 -5.41 -25.89 2.88
C ASN A 158 -4.54 -26.73 3.83
N ALA A 159 -4.34 -26.29 5.08
CA ALA A 159 -3.64 -27.07 6.09
C ALA A 159 -4.43 -28.34 6.49
N LEU A 160 -5.76 -28.25 6.57
CA LEU A 160 -6.62 -29.42 6.80
C LEU A 160 -6.49 -30.44 5.65
N LEU A 161 -6.53 -29.97 4.41
CA LEU A 161 -6.42 -30.84 3.22
C LEU A 161 -5.06 -31.53 3.08
N LYS A 162 -4.01 -30.97 3.70
CA LYS A 162 -2.65 -31.53 3.68
C LYS A 162 -2.38 -32.55 4.79
N ARG A 163 -3.36 -32.81 5.69
CA ARG A 163 -3.19 -33.83 6.74
C ARG A 163 -3.07 -35.22 6.15
N ALA A 164 -2.35 -36.12 6.84
CA ALA A 164 -2.19 -37.51 6.44
C ALA A 164 -3.54 -38.24 6.33
N LYS A 165 -4.47 -37.97 7.25
CA LYS A 165 -5.85 -38.41 7.17
C LYS A 165 -6.68 -37.35 6.44
N ARG A 166 -7.34 -37.74 5.36
CA ARG A 166 -8.22 -36.85 4.60
C ARG A 166 -9.35 -36.35 5.49
N PRO A 167 -9.62 -35.02 5.52
CA PRO A 167 -10.73 -34.49 6.30
C PRO A 167 -12.07 -34.91 5.70
N THR A 168 -13.08 -35.05 6.55
CA THR A 168 -14.46 -35.31 6.12
C THR A 168 -15.10 -34.05 5.56
N ASN A 169 -16.25 -34.21 4.88
CA ASN A 169 -17.02 -33.07 4.39
C ASN A 169 -17.54 -32.19 5.55
N GLU A 170 -17.86 -32.79 6.69
CA GLU A 170 -18.31 -32.08 7.90
C GLU A 170 -17.19 -31.21 8.47
N GLU A 171 -15.96 -31.73 8.51
CA GLU A 171 -14.79 -30.94 8.95
C GLU A 171 -14.46 -29.78 7.98
N LEU A 172 -14.74 -29.93 6.70
CA LEU A 172 -14.48 -28.89 5.68
C LEU A 172 -15.62 -27.88 5.53
N PHE A 173 -16.85 -28.25 5.92
CA PHE A 173 -18.04 -27.44 5.68
C PHE A 173 -17.93 -26.01 6.26
N PRO A 174 -17.55 -25.79 7.54
CA PRO A 174 -17.44 -24.42 8.08
C PRO A 174 -16.42 -23.57 7.34
N TRP A 175 -15.31 -24.19 6.92
CA TRP A 175 -14.28 -23.50 6.16
C TRP A 175 -14.73 -23.15 4.74
N ASN A 176 -15.44 -24.07 4.09
CA ASN A 176 -15.99 -23.84 2.75
C ASN A 176 -17.03 -22.71 2.79
N LEU A 177 -17.94 -22.71 3.76
CA LEU A 177 -18.95 -21.68 3.93
C LEU A 177 -18.28 -20.31 4.13
N ARG A 178 -17.35 -20.22 5.09
CA ARG A 178 -16.67 -18.96 5.37
C ARG A 178 -15.80 -18.47 4.21
N LEU A 179 -15.16 -19.39 3.50
CA LEU A 179 -14.36 -19.07 2.32
C LEU A 179 -15.23 -18.55 1.17
N SER A 180 -16.42 -19.12 0.99
CA SER A 180 -17.40 -18.67 -0.01
C SER A 180 -17.87 -17.24 0.27
N GLU A 181 -18.25 -16.93 1.53
CA GLU A 181 -18.68 -15.58 1.92
C GLU A 181 -17.60 -14.51 1.68
N LEU A 182 -16.41 -14.77 2.22
CA LEU A 182 -15.29 -13.83 2.11
C LEU A 182 -14.78 -13.72 0.67
N GLY A 183 -14.74 -14.84 -0.04
CA GLY A 183 -14.34 -14.90 -1.44
C GLY A 183 -15.30 -14.12 -2.35
N ALA A 184 -16.60 -14.28 -2.15
CA ALA A 184 -17.62 -13.53 -2.88
C ALA A 184 -17.54 -12.02 -2.63
N TYR A 185 -17.22 -11.61 -1.39
CA TYR A 185 -16.99 -10.19 -1.07
C TYR A 185 -15.78 -9.65 -1.83
N VAL A 186 -14.63 -10.34 -1.76
CA VAL A 186 -13.38 -9.91 -2.43
C VAL A 186 -13.56 -9.88 -3.95
N ALA A 187 -14.19 -10.91 -4.54
CA ALA A 187 -14.41 -10.99 -5.97
C ALA A 187 -15.33 -9.87 -6.49
N ARG A 188 -16.46 -9.62 -5.81
CA ARG A 188 -17.37 -8.52 -6.12
C ARG A 188 -16.69 -7.16 -6.05
N SER A 189 -15.92 -6.90 -4.99
CA SER A 189 -15.22 -5.62 -4.85
C SER A 189 -14.23 -5.37 -5.99
N ARG A 190 -13.49 -6.42 -6.40
CA ARG A 190 -12.57 -6.31 -7.54
C ARG A 190 -13.28 -6.09 -8.86
N ALA A 191 -14.40 -6.79 -9.10
CA ALA A 191 -15.21 -6.61 -10.31
C ALA A 191 -15.77 -5.18 -10.40
N GLN A 192 -16.33 -4.66 -9.31
CA GLN A 192 -16.83 -3.28 -9.25
C GLN A 192 -15.73 -2.24 -9.49
N LEU A 193 -14.52 -2.47 -8.95
CA LEU A 193 -13.39 -1.58 -9.22
C LEU A 193 -12.98 -1.64 -10.69
N ALA A 194 -12.95 -2.82 -11.31
CA ALA A 194 -12.66 -2.96 -12.73
C ALA A 194 -13.67 -2.20 -13.60
N GLU A 195 -14.96 -2.26 -13.29
CA GLU A 195 -16.02 -1.48 -13.96
C GLU A 195 -15.79 0.04 -13.78
N THR A 196 -15.45 0.46 -12.56
CA THR A 196 -15.14 1.88 -12.27
C THR A 196 -13.94 2.39 -13.07
N ILE A 197 -12.88 1.58 -13.17
CA ILE A 197 -11.70 1.91 -13.98
C ILE A 197 -12.07 1.99 -15.48
N ASN A 198 -12.87 1.05 -15.98
CA ASN A 198 -13.27 1.03 -17.37
C ASN A 198 -14.06 2.27 -17.80
N ALA A 199 -14.76 2.94 -16.89
CA ALA A 199 -15.50 4.16 -17.21
C ALA A 199 -14.63 5.26 -17.82
N SER A 200 -13.34 5.28 -17.55
CA SER A 200 -12.39 6.29 -18.05
C SER A 200 -11.17 5.72 -18.76
N LEU A 201 -10.91 4.41 -18.64
CA LEU A 201 -9.69 3.75 -19.10
C LEU A 201 -9.44 3.95 -20.60
N GLY A 202 -10.42 3.66 -21.44
CA GLY A 202 -10.32 3.76 -22.90
C GLY A 202 -9.97 5.19 -23.34
N GLN A 203 -10.69 6.19 -22.83
CA GLN A 203 -10.43 7.60 -23.17
C GLN A 203 -9.06 8.06 -22.69
N THR A 204 -8.66 7.67 -21.50
CA THR A 204 -7.35 8.02 -20.93
C THR A 204 -6.23 7.41 -21.75
N TYR A 205 -6.37 6.13 -22.11
CA TYR A 205 -5.40 5.42 -22.94
C TYR A 205 -5.26 6.06 -24.33
N GLN A 206 -6.37 6.37 -25.00
CA GLN A 206 -6.36 7.00 -26.32
C GLN A 206 -5.66 8.36 -26.31
N LYS A 207 -5.86 9.17 -25.25
CA LYS A 207 -5.18 10.45 -25.08
C LYS A 207 -3.67 10.29 -24.88
N LEU A 208 -3.25 9.33 -24.06
CA LEU A 208 -1.84 9.12 -23.73
C LEU A 208 -1.06 8.47 -24.88
N ALA A 209 -1.65 7.47 -25.54
CA ALA A 209 -0.99 6.71 -26.59
C ALA A 209 -1.19 7.31 -28.00
N THR A 210 -1.95 8.39 -28.10
CA THR A 210 -2.29 9.04 -29.41
C THR A 210 -2.82 8.00 -30.41
N THR A 211 -3.67 7.09 -29.97
CA THR A 211 -4.23 5.97 -30.75
C THR A 211 -5.75 5.95 -30.65
N LYS A 212 -6.40 5.27 -31.61
CA LYS A 212 -7.85 4.99 -31.56
C LYS A 212 -8.16 3.60 -30.94
N THR A 213 -7.15 2.88 -30.48
CA THR A 213 -7.32 1.55 -29.87
C THR A 213 -8.09 1.66 -28.57
N ASP A 214 -9.08 0.83 -28.41
CA ASP A 214 -9.82 0.72 -27.13
C ASP A 214 -9.15 -0.32 -26.22
N VAL A 215 -9.14 -0.03 -24.92
CA VAL A 215 -8.54 -0.89 -23.90
C VAL A 215 -9.56 -1.08 -22.78
N THR A 216 -9.77 -2.33 -22.39
CA THR A 216 -10.68 -2.70 -21.32
C THR A 216 -10.00 -3.60 -20.30
N LEU A 217 -10.45 -3.50 -19.05
CA LEU A 217 -10.03 -4.36 -17.94
C LEU A 217 -11.18 -5.35 -17.64
N THR A 218 -10.90 -6.65 -17.77
CA THR A 218 -11.87 -7.69 -17.43
C THR A 218 -11.41 -8.44 -16.18
N TYR A 219 -12.30 -8.56 -15.20
CA TYR A 219 -12.09 -9.41 -14.03
C TYR A 219 -12.83 -10.73 -14.22
N VAL A 220 -12.08 -11.83 -14.26
CA VAL A 220 -12.57 -13.22 -14.44
C VAL A 220 -12.29 -14.02 -13.19
#